data_41959c84014321134ce1ab8191785fa0
#
_entry.id   41959c84014321134ce1ab8191785fa0
#
_cell.length_a   1.000
_cell.length_b   1.000
_cell.length_c   1.000
_cell.angle_alpha   90.00
_cell.angle_beta   90.00
_cell.angle_gamma   90.00
#
_symmetry.space_group_name_H-M   'P 1'
#
loop_
_entity.id
_entity.type
_entity.pdbx_description
1 polymer ?
#
loop_
_entity_poly.entity_id
_entity_poly.type
_entity_poly.pdbx_seq_one_letter_code
_entity_poly.pdbx_strand_id
1 'polypeptide(L)'
;MSWQPSNDPVLGDPMSCDALDLVIVPRTRDLGDGFAVRRALPHGKRQMVGPFIFFDHFGPVQFVSGKGMDVRPHPHIGLATVTYLFDGAIMHRDSEGNVQEIAPGAMNLMTAGRGIAHSERTPDAQRASGQKMLGLQSWIALPAGSEEIAPSFQHYAAGDLPMVSERDFTARVIAGSSFGIASPVTMVSPWFYTEVTAAAGASVPLDPDHEERAIYVVDGEVEIANERYEGPRLLIFRPGDRITVKALKATRMMFLGGDALEGPRHIWWNFVSSSKERIEQAKQDWKTGRFAAVPQEHEFIPLPE
;
A
#
# COMPACT_ATOMS: atom_id res chain seq x y z
N MET A 1 -1.84 -24.35 11.31
CA MET A 1 -0.44 -24.73 11.62
C MET A 1 0.11 -23.65 12.54
N SER A 2 0.57 -24.00 13.73
CA SER A 2 1.20 -23.04 14.64
C SER A 2 2.60 -22.70 14.10
N TRP A 3 2.87 -21.41 13.96
CA TRP A 3 4.19 -20.91 13.65
C TRP A 3 5.16 -21.27 14.78
N GLN A 4 6.37 -21.73 14.43
CA GLN A 4 7.48 -21.89 15.38
C GLN A 4 8.66 -21.06 14.89
N PRO A 5 9.33 -20.29 15.77
CA PRO A 5 10.55 -19.59 15.40
C PRO A 5 11.57 -20.60 14.84
N SER A 6 12.30 -20.21 13.80
CA SER A 6 13.48 -20.97 13.38
C SER A 6 14.49 -21.02 14.52
N ASN A 7 15.15 -22.18 14.71
CA ASN A 7 16.24 -22.28 15.66
C ASN A 7 17.38 -21.32 15.26
N ASP A 8 18.08 -20.77 16.24
CA ASP A 8 19.29 -20.01 15.95
C ASP A 8 20.28 -20.86 15.15
N PRO A 9 20.97 -20.28 14.13
CA PRO A 9 21.96 -21.00 13.33
C PRO A 9 23.02 -21.65 14.23
N VAL A 10 23.33 -22.93 13.95
CA VAL A 10 24.40 -23.64 14.64
C VAL A 10 25.58 -23.88 13.69
N LEU A 11 26.74 -24.16 14.24
CA LEU A 11 27.94 -24.44 13.46
C LEU A 11 27.70 -25.64 12.52
N GLY A 12 27.77 -25.39 11.21
CA GLY A 12 27.49 -26.39 10.17
C GLY A 12 26.20 -26.15 9.40
N ASP A 13 25.36 -25.18 9.82
CA ASP A 13 24.23 -24.75 9.03
C ASP A 13 24.70 -24.06 7.74
N PRO A 14 23.92 -24.13 6.65
CA PRO A 14 24.27 -23.42 5.41
C PRO A 14 24.43 -21.94 5.67
N MET A 15 25.53 -21.34 5.23
CA MET A 15 25.85 -19.91 5.38
C MET A 15 24.89 -19.00 4.58
N SER A 16 24.03 -19.52 3.74
CA SER A 16 22.97 -18.80 3.05
C SER A 16 21.71 -18.83 3.90
N CYS A 17 21.45 -17.79 4.64
CA CYS A 17 20.14 -17.58 5.25
C CYS A 17 19.16 -17.24 4.14
N ASP A 18 18.30 -18.18 3.80
CA ASP A 18 17.23 -18.05 2.81
C ASP A 18 16.06 -17.25 3.43
N ALA A 19 16.36 -16.04 3.90
CA ALA A 19 15.42 -15.18 4.62
C ALA A 19 14.23 -14.75 3.74
N LEU A 20 14.43 -14.75 2.41
CA LEU A 20 13.38 -14.38 1.46
C LEU A 20 12.58 -15.60 1.01
N ASP A 21 11.26 -15.48 1.10
CA ASP A 21 10.33 -16.42 0.49
C ASP A 21 10.17 -16.11 -1.01
N LEU A 22 10.08 -14.82 -1.36
CA LEU A 22 9.84 -14.38 -2.74
C LEU A 22 10.37 -12.98 -3.00
N VAL A 23 10.95 -12.80 -4.19
CA VAL A 23 11.30 -11.49 -4.76
C VAL A 23 10.37 -11.22 -5.94
N ILE A 24 9.66 -10.08 -5.89
CA ILE A 24 8.77 -9.64 -6.96
C ILE A 24 9.35 -8.38 -7.60
N VAL A 25 9.59 -8.45 -8.92
CA VAL A 25 9.85 -7.29 -9.76
C VAL A 25 8.49 -6.77 -10.24
N PRO A 26 8.09 -5.54 -9.87
CA PRO A 26 6.79 -5.00 -10.24
C PRO A 26 6.63 -4.90 -11.76
N ARG A 27 5.44 -5.20 -12.24
CA ARG A 27 5.11 -5.06 -13.67
C ARG A 27 4.54 -3.69 -13.95
N THR A 28 5.04 -3.04 -15.00
CA THR A 28 4.45 -1.78 -15.48
C THR A 28 3.04 -2.04 -16.04
N ARG A 29 2.11 -1.18 -15.62
CA ARG A 29 0.73 -1.13 -16.11
C ARG A 29 0.44 0.30 -16.56
N ASP A 30 0.00 0.46 -17.78
CA ASP A 30 -0.51 1.73 -18.27
C ASP A 30 -1.97 1.87 -17.83
N LEU A 31 -2.29 2.96 -17.15
CA LEU A 31 -3.65 3.30 -16.69
C LEU A 31 -4.33 4.32 -17.64
N GLY A 32 -3.69 4.65 -18.75
CA GLY A 32 -4.14 5.64 -19.73
C GLY A 32 -3.51 7.03 -19.51
N ASP A 33 -3.61 7.87 -20.52
CA ASP A 33 -3.13 9.26 -20.53
C ASP A 33 -1.64 9.44 -20.14
N GLY A 34 -0.82 8.41 -20.37
CA GLY A 34 0.61 8.40 -20.03
C GLY A 34 0.88 8.19 -18.53
N PHE A 35 -0.13 7.80 -17.76
CA PHE A 35 0.03 7.49 -16.35
C PHE A 35 0.25 5.98 -16.17
N ALA A 36 1.50 5.60 -15.92
CA ALA A 36 1.88 4.22 -15.70
C ALA A 36 2.20 3.96 -14.22
N VAL A 37 1.84 2.77 -13.76
CA VAL A 37 2.14 2.28 -12.41
C VAL A 37 2.98 1.01 -12.46
N ARG A 38 3.73 0.75 -11.40
CA ARG A 38 4.47 -0.49 -11.17
C ARG A 38 3.73 -1.31 -10.14
N ARG A 39 3.02 -2.35 -10.59
CA ARG A 39 2.20 -3.22 -9.72
C ARG A 39 3.02 -4.35 -9.14
N ALA A 40 3.15 -4.37 -7.81
CA ALA A 40 3.79 -5.44 -7.07
C ALA A 40 2.80 -6.51 -6.60
N LEU A 41 1.60 -6.11 -6.15
CA LEU A 41 0.51 -7.02 -5.75
C LEU A 41 -0.81 -6.63 -6.45
N PRO A 42 -1.70 -7.60 -6.79
CA PRO A 42 -1.46 -9.04 -6.70
C PRO A 42 -0.44 -9.52 -7.76
N HIS A 43 0.29 -10.58 -7.41
CA HIS A 43 1.23 -11.23 -8.30
C HIS A 43 0.87 -12.71 -8.46
N GLY A 44 1.20 -13.33 -9.63
CA GLY A 44 0.85 -14.72 -9.92
C GLY A 44 1.40 -15.76 -8.94
N LYS A 45 2.48 -15.41 -8.21
CA LYS A 45 3.08 -16.27 -7.18
C LYS A 45 2.67 -15.91 -5.75
N ARG A 46 2.12 -14.71 -5.53
CA ARG A 46 1.72 -14.21 -4.22
C ARG A 46 0.59 -13.19 -4.37
N GLN A 47 -0.56 -13.49 -3.85
CA GLN A 47 -1.71 -12.60 -3.94
C GLN A 47 -1.65 -11.47 -2.92
N MET A 48 -1.19 -11.77 -1.69
CA MET A 48 -1.23 -10.87 -0.54
C MET A 48 0.05 -10.98 0.29
N VAL A 49 0.31 -9.94 1.09
CA VAL A 49 1.27 -9.95 2.20
C VAL A 49 0.54 -9.40 3.43
N GLY A 50 0.26 -10.25 4.43
CA GLY A 50 -0.73 -9.93 5.43
C GLY A 50 -2.03 -9.55 4.72
N PRO A 51 -2.71 -8.46 5.10
CA PRO A 51 -3.91 -8.01 4.42
C PRO A 51 -3.64 -7.15 3.17
N PHE A 52 -2.39 -6.83 2.82
CA PHE A 52 -2.05 -6.08 1.61
C PHE A 52 -2.33 -6.92 0.36
N ILE A 53 -3.44 -6.65 -0.32
CA ILE A 53 -3.91 -7.39 -1.49
C ILE A 53 -3.61 -6.67 -2.81
N PHE A 54 -3.25 -5.40 -2.75
CA PHE A 54 -2.89 -4.58 -3.90
C PHE A 54 -1.79 -3.60 -3.52
N PHE A 55 -0.83 -3.40 -4.43
CA PHE A 55 0.26 -2.47 -4.21
C PHE A 55 0.77 -1.92 -5.54
N ASP A 56 0.47 -0.65 -5.79
CA ASP A 56 0.94 0.10 -6.94
C ASP A 56 1.88 1.23 -6.53
N HIS A 57 2.99 1.34 -7.24
CA HIS A 57 3.93 2.45 -7.18
C HIS A 57 3.80 3.28 -8.45
N PHE A 58 3.33 4.51 -8.36
CA PHE A 58 3.21 5.43 -9.47
C PHE A 58 4.28 6.52 -9.45
N GLY A 59 4.70 6.93 -10.63
CA GLY A 59 5.74 7.93 -10.81
C GLY A 59 7.18 7.39 -10.71
N PRO A 60 8.21 8.27 -10.65
CA PRO A 60 8.04 9.71 -10.81
C PRO A 60 7.47 10.08 -12.18
N VAL A 61 6.46 10.92 -12.20
CA VAL A 61 5.89 11.49 -13.41
C VAL A 61 5.81 13.00 -13.31
N GLN A 62 6.16 13.72 -14.38
CA GLN A 62 6.07 15.17 -14.43
C GLN A 62 4.84 15.58 -15.26
N PHE A 63 3.84 16.13 -14.60
CA PHE A 63 2.74 16.79 -15.27
C PHE A 63 3.10 18.23 -15.57
N VAL A 64 2.89 18.66 -16.81
CA VAL A 64 3.03 20.06 -17.23
C VAL A 64 1.78 20.86 -16.84
N SER A 65 1.89 22.21 -16.87
CA SER A 65 0.75 23.10 -16.64
C SER A 65 -0.47 22.70 -17.49
N GLY A 66 -1.64 22.66 -16.87
CA GLY A 66 -2.91 22.26 -17.48
C GLY A 66 -3.15 20.73 -17.50
N LYS A 67 -2.17 19.92 -17.13
CA LYS A 67 -2.28 18.45 -17.09
C LYS A 67 -2.28 17.93 -15.65
N GLY A 68 -2.77 16.73 -15.46
CA GLY A 68 -2.79 16.07 -14.16
C GLY A 68 -3.36 14.66 -14.25
N MET A 69 -3.39 13.99 -13.13
CA MET A 69 -4.07 12.72 -12.94
C MET A 69 -5.57 12.96 -12.74
N ASP A 70 -6.40 12.18 -13.41
CA ASP A 70 -7.86 12.19 -13.27
C ASP A 70 -8.39 10.77 -13.20
N VAL A 71 -8.44 10.21 -12.00
CA VAL A 71 -9.13 8.95 -11.74
C VAL A 71 -10.57 9.28 -11.41
N ARG A 72 -11.46 9.06 -12.39
CA ARG A 72 -12.90 9.32 -12.27
C ARG A 72 -13.55 8.45 -11.21
N PRO A 73 -14.76 8.80 -10.71
CA PRO A 73 -15.49 8.00 -9.75
C PRO A 73 -15.53 6.52 -10.10
N HIS A 74 -15.13 5.70 -9.16
CA HIS A 74 -15.10 4.24 -9.23
C HIS A 74 -15.40 3.64 -7.84
N PRO A 75 -15.97 2.43 -7.78
CA PRO A 75 -16.42 1.84 -6.53
C PRO A 75 -15.39 0.89 -5.92
N HIS A 76 -15.49 0.68 -4.61
CA HIS A 76 -14.80 -0.36 -3.86
C HIS A 76 -15.73 -1.07 -2.89
N ILE A 77 -15.47 -2.37 -2.62
CA ILE A 77 -16.06 -3.15 -1.53
C ILE A 77 -14.99 -4.03 -0.88
N GLY A 78 -15.17 -4.38 0.40
CA GLY A 78 -14.42 -5.41 1.11
C GLY A 78 -12.94 -5.10 1.35
N LEU A 79 -12.54 -3.85 1.16
CA LEU A 79 -11.16 -3.39 1.32
C LEU A 79 -11.09 -2.01 1.95
N ALA A 80 -9.89 -1.59 2.33
CA ALA A 80 -9.55 -0.19 2.55
C ALA A 80 -8.45 0.23 1.56
N THR A 81 -8.50 1.46 1.04
CA THR A 81 -7.43 2.05 0.24
C THR A 81 -6.52 2.87 1.12
N VAL A 82 -5.21 2.74 0.91
CA VAL A 82 -4.18 3.59 1.53
C VAL A 82 -3.47 4.35 0.43
N THR A 83 -3.62 5.67 0.42
CA THR A 83 -2.87 6.57 -0.46
C THR A 83 -1.76 7.23 0.34
N TYR A 84 -0.52 7.15 -0.16
CA TYR A 84 0.65 7.75 0.47
C TYR A 84 1.55 8.40 -0.60
N LEU A 85 1.89 9.67 -0.43
CA LEU A 85 2.66 10.41 -1.41
C LEU A 85 4.07 10.73 -0.91
N PHE A 86 5.04 10.62 -1.83
CA PHE A 86 6.40 11.14 -1.64
C PHE A 86 6.58 12.51 -2.30
N ASP A 87 5.79 12.79 -3.36
CA ASP A 87 5.85 14.03 -4.13
C ASP A 87 4.50 14.30 -4.80
N GLY A 88 4.12 15.57 -4.92
CA GLY A 88 2.85 16.00 -5.53
C GLY A 88 1.67 16.01 -4.57
N ALA A 89 0.48 16.19 -5.13
CA ALA A 89 -0.76 16.21 -4.36
C ALA A 89 -1.90 15.54 -5.15
N ILE A 90 -2.84 14.94 -4.42
CA ILE A 90 -4.07 14.34 -4.94
C ILE A 90 -5.26 14.88 -4.14
N MET A 91 -6.32 15.26 -4.83
CA MET A 91 -7.62 15.59 -4.25
C MET A 91 -8.50 14.34 -4.27
N HIS A 92 -8.79 13.83 -3.09
CA HIS A 92 -9.76 12.75 -2.87
C HIS A 92 -11.16 13.33 -2.69
N ARG A 93 -12.17 12.70 -3.33
CA ARG A 93 -13.59 12.93 -3.06
C ARG A 93 -14.30 11.59 -3.01
N ASP A 94 -15.22 11.41 -2.07
CA ASP A 94 -15.97 10.15 -1.97
C ASP A 94 -17.48 10.34 -1.78
N SER A 95 -18.20 9.23 -1.88
CA SER A 95 -19.67 9.21 -1.76
C SER A 95 -20.20 9.44 -0.35
N GLU A 96 -19.35 9.44 0.67
CA GLU A 96 -19.69 9.86 2.05
C GLU A 96 -19.55 11.38 2.23
N GLY A 97 -19.12 12.11 1.19
CA GLY A 97 -19.00 13.56 1.17
C GLY A 97 -17.65 14.09 1.63
N ASN A 98 -16.65 13.22 1.81
CA ASN A 98 -15.30 13.68 2.14
C ASN A 98 -14.66 14.34 0.92
N VAL A 99 -13.96 15.45 1.17
CA VAL A 99 -13.14 16.17 0.19
C VAL A 99 -11.82 16.48 0.88
N GLN A 100 -10.76 15.79 0.48
CA GLN A 100 -9.48 15.87 1.18
C GLN A 100 -8.31 15.88 0.20
N GLU A 101 -7.51 16.94 0.26
CA GLU A 101 -6.20 16.94 -0.40
C GLU A 101 -5.20 16.14 0.44
N ILE A 102 -4.43 15.28 -0.22
CA ILE A 102 -3.29 14.58 0.39
C ILE A 102 -2.00 15.15 -0.18
N ALA A 103 -1.06 15.46 0.71
CA ALA A 103 0.27 15.99 0.44
C ALA A 103 1.37 14.96 0.82
N PRO A 104 2.64 15.20 0.44
CA PRO A 104 3.74 14.28 0.77
C PRO A 104 3.88 14.01 2.27
N GLY A 105 4.06 12.73 2.62
CA GLY A 105 4.18 12.25 3.99
C GLY A 105 2.88 12.14 4.76
N ALA A 106 1.76 12.63 4.22
CA ALA A 106 0.42 12.41 4.75
C ALA A 106 -0.16 11.08 4.28
N MET A 107 -1.21 10.60 4.94
CA MET A 107 -1.91 9.37 4.61
C MET A 107 -3.41 9.59 4.55
N ASN A 108 -4.05 9.06 3.51
CA ASN A 108 -5.49 8.84 3.46
C ASN A 108 -5.78 7.34 3.61
N LEU A 109 -6.72 7.00 4.49
CA LEU A 109 -7.27 5.66 4.65
C LEU A 109 -8.78 5.71 4.41
N MET A 110 -9.23 5.19 3.27
CA MET A 110 -10.65 5.05 2.95
C MET A 110 -11.05 3.59 3.11
N THR A 111 -11.82 3.28 4.14
CA THR A 111 -12.39 1.93 4.33
C THR A 111 -13.68 1.84 3.53
N ALA A 112 -13.70 0.97 2.54
CA ALA A 112 -14.86 0.79 1.66
C ALA A 112 -15.99 0.01 2.33
N GLY A 113 -15.65 -1.02 3.12
CA GLY A 113 -16.64 -1.86 3.78
C GLY A 113 -17.67 -2.41 2.79
N ARG A 114 -18.96 -2.21 3.07
CA ARG A 114 -20.07 -2.65 2.20
C ARG A 114 -20.12 -1.96 0.84
N GLY A 115 -19.45 -0.81 0.68
CA GLY A 115 -19.34 -0.13 -0.61
C GLY A 115 -19.18 1.39 -0.47
N ILE A 116 -18.24 1.94 -1.21
CA ILE A 116 -17.99 3.37 -1.37
C ILE A 116 -17.55 3.65 -2.81
N ALA A 117 -17.88 4.81 -3.34
CA ALA A 117 -17.31 5.30 -4.58
C ALA A 117 -16.43 6.52 -4.30
N HIS A 118 -15.31 6.66 -5.02
CA HIS A 118 -14.43 7.82 -4.87
C HIS A 118 -13.76 8.21 -6.19
N SER A 119 -13.25 9.44 -6.23
CA SER A 119 -12.40 9.97 -7.29
C SER A 119 -11.08 10.50 -6.72
N GLU A 120 -10.04 10.48 -7.54
CA GLU A 120 -8.71 10.97 -7.20
C GLU A 120 -8.21 11.85 -8.34
N ARG A 121 -8.06 13.16 -8.09
CA ARG A 121 -7.70 14.12 -9.12
C ARG A 121 -6.53 14.98 -8.69
N THR A 122 -5.77 15.49 -9.64
CA THR A 122 -4.80 16.56 -9.38
C THR A 122 -5.56 17.81 -8.92
N PRO A 123 -5.22 18.41 -7.75
CA PRO A 123 -5.86 19.65 -7.31
C PRO A 123 -5.61 20.81 -8.29
N ASP A 124 -6.52 21.81 -8.32
CA ASP A 124 -6.51 22.89 -9.32
C ASP A 124 -5.22 23.70 -9.34
N ALA A 125 -4.65 24.00 -8.17
CA ALA A 125 -3.41 24.75 -8.05
C ALA A 125 -2.24 24.01 -8.68
N GLN A 126 -2.09 22.71 -8.40
CA GLN A 126 -1.05 21.85 -8.97
C GLN A 126 -1.30 21.57 -10.46
N ARG A 127 -2.55 21.50 -10.87
CA ARG A 127 -2.89 21.41 -12.30
C ARG A 127 -2.47 22.68 -13.05
N ALA A 128 -2.73 23.85 -12.47
CA ALA A 128 -2.36 25.13 -13.08
C ALA A 128 -0.85 25.32 -13.22
N SER A 129 -0.07 24.92 -12.20
CA SER A 129 1.40 25.06 -12.19
C SER A 129 2.13 23.89 -12.84
N GLY A 130 1.49 22.72 -12.93
CA GLY A 130 2.14 21.43 -13.12
C GLY A 130 2.70 20.89 -11.82
N GLN A 131 2.91 19.58 -11.74
CA GLN A 131 3.51 18.93 -10.57
C GLN A 131 4.31 17.70 -10.94
N LYS A 132 5.32 17.39 -10.14
CA LYS A 132 5.92 16.07 -10.08
C LYS A 132 5.06 15.21 -9.14
N MET A 133 4.82 13.97 -9.51
CA MET A 133 4.04 13.04 -8.70
C MET A 133 4.80 11.74 -8.50
N LEU A 134 4.86 11.30 -7.26
CA LEU A 134 5.45 10.02 -6.85
C LEU A 134 4.74 9.53 -5.59
N GLY A 135 4.23 8.31 -5.61
CA GLY A 135 3.53 7.77 -4.46
C GLY A 135 3.15 6.30 -4.59
N LEU A 136 2.40 5.86 -3.60
CA LEU A 136 1.95 4.48 -3.46
C LEU A 136 0.44 4.45 -3.24
N GLN A 137 -0.21 3.49 -3.91
CA GLN A 137 -1.60 3.11 -3.66
C GLN A 137 -1.62 1.66 -3.22
N SER A 138 -2.11 1.42 -2.01
CA SER A 138 -2.24 0.06 -1.47
C SER A 138 -3.70 -0.23 -1.12
N TRP A 139 -4.10 -1.50 -1.25
CA TRP A 139 -5.38 -1.95 -0.73
C TRP A 139 -5.15 -2.97 0.37
N ILE A 140 -5.89 -2.79 1.44
CA ILE A 140 -5.93 -3.65 2.61
C ILE A 140 -7.24 -4.42 2.56
N ALA A 141 -7.19 -5.72 2.33
CA ALA A 141 -8.39 -6.56 2.38
C ALA A 141 -8.94 -6.60 3.81
N LEU A 142 -10.25 -6.52 3.95
CA LEU A 142 -10.88 -6.62 5.25
C LEU A 142 -11.04 -8.10 5.68
N PRO A 143 -11.01 -8.40 6.99
CA PRO A 143 -11.45 -9.70 7.50
C PRO A 143 -12.87 -10.03 7.03
N ALA A 144 -13.16 -11.29 6.79
CA ALA A 144 -14.48 -11.72 6.27
C ALA A 144 -15.66 -11.19 7.10
N GLY A 145 -15.52 -11.17 8.42
CA GLY A 145 -16.55 -10.63 9.33
C GLY A 145 -16.67 -9.10 9.32
N SER A 146 -15.79 -8.40 8.60
CA SER A 146 -15.76 -6.93 8.53
C SER A 146 -15.91 -6.38 7.11
N GLU A 147 -16.16 -7.25 6.11
CA GLU A 147 -16.31 -6.80 4.71
C GLU A 147 -17.55 -5.89 4.50
N GLU A 148 -18.57 -6.01 5.34
CA GLU A 148 -19.84 -5.27 5.22
C GLU A 148 -20.00 -4.14 6.27
N ILE A 149 -18.91 -3.72 6.93
CA ILE A 149 -18.96 -2.55 7.84
C ILE A 149 -19.31 -1.27 7.07
N ALA A 150 -19.73 -0.25 7.80
CA ALA A 150 -19.98 1.06 7.19
C ALA A 150 -18.70 1.63 6.58
N PRO A 151 -18.76 2.31 5.42
CA PRO A 151 -17.63 3.05 4.88
C PRO A 151 -17.14 4.11 5.87
N SER A 152 -15.84 4.40 5.82
CA SER A 152 -15.25 5.47 6.63
C SER A 152 -14.02 6.06 5.96
N PHE A 153 -13.66 7.27 6.36
CA PHE A 153 -12.48 7.97 5.84
C PHE A 153 -11.67 8.55 7.01
N GLN A 154 -10.35 8.41 6.94
CA GLN A 154 -9.39 8.98 7.88
C GLN A 154 -8.29 9.68 7.08
N HIS A 155 -7.91 10.87 7.53
CA HIS A 155 -6.76 11.61 7.02
C HIS A 155 -5.82 11.91 8.17
N TYR A 156 -4.53 11.69 7.96
CA TYR A 156 -3.46 12.06 8.88
C TYR A 156 -2.44 12.90 8.13
N ALA A 157 -2.23 14.12 8.58
CA ALA A 157 -1.17 14.97 8.04
C ALA A 157 0.20 14.37 8.36
N ALA A 158 1.22 14.77 7.61
CA ALA A 158 2.58 14.27 7.81
C ALA A 158 3.10 14.46 9.26
N GLY A 159 2.67 15.53 9.94
CA GLY A 159 3.04 15.83 11.32
C GLY A 159 2.31 15.00 12.38
N ASP A 160 1.19 14.36 12.02
CA ASP A 160 0.40 13.51 12.92
C ASP A 160 0.94 12.07 12.98
N LEU A 161 1.75 11.70 11.99
CA LEU A 161 2.35 10.36 11.90
C LEU A 161 3.70 10.34 12.61
N PRO A 162 3.89 9.45 13.60
CA PRO A 162 5.09 9.43 14.40
C PRO A 162 6.33 9.05 13.59
N MET A 163 7.46 9.66 13.95
CA MET A 163 8.76 9.42 13.32
C MET A 163 9.80 8.95 14.34
N VAL A 164 10.58 7.96 13.93
CA VAL A 164 11.85 7.61 14.56
C VAL A 164 12.98 8.24 13.75
N SER A 165 13.93 8.86 14.46
CA SER A 165 15.14 9.41 13.83
C SER A 165 16.36 8.81 14.51
N GLU A 166 17.05 7.97 13.78
CA GLU A 166 18.32 7.39 14.15
C GLU A 166 19.45 8.11 13.38
N ARG A 167 20.69 7.80 13.73
CA ARG A 167 21.84 8.45 13.11
C ARG A 167 21.86 8.33 11.58
N ASP A 168 21.53 7.12 11.07
CA ASP A 168 21.75 6.78 9.67
C ASP A 168 20.43 6.46 8.92
N PHE A 169 19.28 6.53 9.61
CA PHE A 169 17.97 6.37 8.99
C PHE A 169 16.88 7.15 9.73
N THR A 170 15.80 7.42 9.03
CA THR A 170 14.53 7.89 9.60
C THR A 170 13.42 6.92 9.20
N ALA A 171 12.45 6.73 10.10
CA ALA A 171 11.28 5.90 9.84
C ALA A 171 10.00 6.66 10.26
N ARG A 172 9.03 6.77 9.34
CA ARG A 172 7.69 7.27 9.61
C ARG A 172 6.73 6.09 9.74
N VAL A 173 6.16 5.90 10.93
CA VAL A 173 5.19 4.84 11.18
C VAL A 173 3.81 5.31 10.73
N ILE A 174 3.42 4.89 9.52
CA ILE A 174 2.18 5.33 8.86
C ILE A 174 0.98 4.64 9.50
N ALA A 175 1.07 3.31 9.74
CA ALA A 175 0.02 2.54 10.39
C ALA A 175 0.64 1.38 11.19
N GLY A 176 -0.07 0.91 12.20
CA GLY A 176 0.41 -0.13 13.10
C GLY A 176 1.53 0.34 14.01
N SER A 177 2.45 -0.55 14.32
CA SER A 177 3.62 -0.26 15.16
C SER A 177 4.90 -0.71 14.49
N SER A 178 5.97 0.05 14.66
CA SER A 178 7.33 -0.27 14.25
C SER A 178 8.32 0.50 15.13
N PHE A 179 9.50 -0.07 15.33
CA PHE A 179 10.57 0.57 16.12
C PHE A 179 10.12 1.00 17.52
N GLY A 180 9.20 0.26 18.14
CA GLY A 180 8.69 0.54 19.48
C GLY A 180 7.71 1.69 19.59
N ILE A 181 7.27 2.28 18.50
CA ILE A 181 6.23 3.33 18.49
C ILE A 181 5.01 2.90 17.64
N ALA A 182 3.85 3.45 17.98
CA ALA A 182 2.59 3.13 17.32
C ALA A 182 2.00 4.36 16.63
N SER A 183 1.44 4.15 15.45
CA SER A 183 0.65 5.15 14.71
C SER A 183 -0.72 5.35 15.37
N PRO A 184 -1.30 6.56 15.30
CA PRO A 184 -2.65 6.83 15.77
C PRO A 184 -3.75 6.29 14.84
N VAL A 185 -3.40 5.71 13.70
CA VAL A 185 -4.34 5.22 12.68
C VAL A 185 -5.19 4.08 13.22
N THR A 186 -6.52 4.22 13.12
CA THR A 186 -7.46 3.17 13.52
C THR A 186 -7.60 2.15 12.39
N MET A 187 -7.33 0.88 12.70
CA MET A 187 -7.34 -0.22 11.74
C MET A 187 -8.41 -1.26 12.10
N VAL A 188 -8.97 -1.91 11.07
CA VAL A 188 -9.97 -2.99 11.23
C VAL A 188 -9.31 -4.34 11.57
N SER A 189 -8.06 -4.54 11.16
CA SER A 189 -7.26 -5.72 11.45
C SER A 189 -5.80 -5.32 11.71
N PRO A 190 -4.99 -6.15 12.38
CA PRO A 190 -3.58 -5.86 12.61
C PRO A 190 -2.77 -5.88 11.31
N TRP A 191 -2.13 -4.76 10.98
CA TRP A 191 -1.14 -4.61 9.92
C TRP A 191 -0.22 -3.44 10.23
N PHE A 192 0.93 -3.38 9.58
CA PHE A 192 1.86 -2.26 9.73
C PHE A 192 2.30 -1.72 8.38
N TYR A 193 2.60 -0.42 8.34
CA TYR A 193 3.10 0.27 7.18
C TYR A 193 4.04 1.39 7.62
N THR A 194 5.30 1.34 7.17
CA THR A 194 6.32 2.27 7.63
C THR A 194 7.19 2.71 6.46
N GLU A 195 7.32 4.02 6.23
CA GLU A 195 8.33 4.56 5.32
C GLU A 195 9.67 4.62 6.04
N VAL A 196 10.72 4.13 5.40
CA VAL A 196 12.10 4.22 5.87
C VAL A 196 12.96 4.91 4.83
N THR A 197 13.69 5.94 5.26
CA THR A 197 14.74 6.58 4.47
C THR A 197 16.08 6.35 5.14
N ALA A 198 16.99 5.68 4.46
CA ALA A 198 18.27 5.23 4.99
C ALA A 198 19.45 5.80 4.19
N ALA A 199 20.48 6.25 4.88
CA ALA A 199 21.76 6.61 4.26
C ALA A 199 22.55 5.36 3.80
N ALA A 200 23.48 5.52 2.88
CA ALA A 200 24.39 4.44 2.50
C ALA A 200 25.16 3.92 3.74
N GLY A 201 25.17 2.61 3.92
CA GLY A 201 25.79 1.91 5.05
C GLY A 201 24.86 1.71 6.26
N ALA A 202 23.69 2.33 6.28
CA ALA A 202 22.72 2.15 7.36
C ALA A 202 22.24 0.69 7.45
N SER A 203 22.03 0.22 8.68
CA SER A 203 21.44 -1.08 8.98
C SER A 203 20.12 -0.86 9.70
N VAL A 204 19.02 -1.30 9.09
CA VAL A 204 17.67 -1.07 9.57
C VAL A 204 17.03 -2.41 9.94
N PRO A 205 16.63 -2.61 11.21
CA PRO A 205 15.93 -3.83 11.60
C PRO A 205 14.48 -3.78 11.12
N LEU A 206 13.95 -4.94 10.74
CA LEU A 206 12.53 -5.17 10.51
C LEU A 206 11.98 -5.97 11.68
N ASP A 207 10.98 -5.42 12.37
CA ASP A 207 10.36 -6.05 13.53
C ASP A 207 9.75 -7.43 13.17
N PRO A 208 9.91 -8.46 14.02
CA PRO A 208 9.40 -9.81 13.77
C PRO A 208 7.94 -10.02 14.19
N ASP A 209 7.25 -8.98 14.65
CA ASP A 209 5.97 -9.06 15.38
C ASP A 209 4.80 -9.59 14.54
N HIS A 210 4.89 -9.53 13.22
CA HIS A 210 3.86 -10.01 12.31
C HIS A 210 4.30 -11.24 11.54
N GLU A 211 3.34 -12.14 11.25
CA GLU A 211 3.59 -13.38 10.51
C GLU A 211 4.07 -13.09 9.09
N GLU A 212 3.36 -12.25 8.35
CA GLU A 212 3.72 -11.89 6.99
C GLU A 212 4.34 -10.50 6.92
N ARG A 213 5.54 -10.43 6.36
CA ARG A 213 6.33 -9.20 6.28
C ARG A 213 7.00 -9.06 4.93
N ALA A 214 7.05 -7.84 4.44
CA ALA A 214 7.76 -7.51 3.22
C ALA A 214 8.41 -6.13 3.31
N ILE A 215 9.38 -5.91 2.42
CA ILE A 215 9.97 -4.60 2.15
C ILE A 215 9.76 -4.29 0.68
N TYR A 216 9.21 -3.13 0.39
CA TYR A 216 9.21 -2.58 -0.96
C TYR A 216 10.32 -1.55 -1.08
N VAL A 217 11.38 -1.88 -1.81
CA VAL A 217 12.44 -0.92 -2.14
C VAL A 217 11.88 0.01 -3.21
N VAL A 218 11.61 1.25 -2.85
CA VAL A 218 11.08 2.28 -3.75
C VAL A 218 12.18 2.76 -4.68
N ASP A 219 13.33 3.05 -4.10
CA ASP A 219 14.52 3.60 -4.74
C ASP A 219 15.76 3.24 -3.93
N GLY A 220 16.90 3.10 -4.60
CA GLY A 220 18.16 2.72 -3.99
C GLY A 220 18.50 1.24 -4.10
N GLU A 221 19.35 0.75 -3.22
CA GLU A 221 19.87 -0.63 -3.22
C GLU A 221 20.08 -1.12 -1.79
N VAL A 222 19.63 -2.31 -1.51
CA VAL A 222 19.76 -2.96 -0.20
C VAL A 222 20.49 -4.29 -0.28
N GLU A 223 21.10 -4.70 0.84
CA GLU A 223 21.68 -6.02 1.04
C GLU A 223 20.91 -6.73 2.16
N ILE A 224 20.47 -7.96 1.89
CA ILE A 224 19.81 -8.84 2.84
C ILE A 224 20.45 -10.22 2.71
N ALA A 225 20.95 -10.79 3.80
CA ALA A 225 21.62 -12.09 3.82
C ALA A 225 22.76 -12.20 2.76
N ASN A 226 23.56 -11.15 2.58
CA ASN A 226 24.64 -11.00 1.60
C ASN A 226 24.21 -10.96 0.12
N GLU A 227 22.90 -10.90 -0.16
CA GLU A 227 22.40 -10.70 -1.51
C GLU A 227 21.91 -9.25 -1.72
N ARG A 228 22.07 -8.74 -2.94
CA ARG A 228 21.78 -7.34 -3.28
C ARG A 228 20.51 -7.22 -4.09
N TYR A 229 19.71 -6.22 -3.74
CA TYR A 229 18.44 -5.92 -4.37
C TYR A 229 18.32 -4.43 -4.67
N GLU A 230 18.23 -4.09 -5.95
CA GLU A 230 17.99 -2.71 -6.40
C GLU A 230 16.48 -2.49 -6.61
N GLY A 231 15.99 -1.31 -6.22
CA GLY A 231 14.60 -0.91 -6.41
C GLY A 231 14.23 -0.60 -7.88
N PRO A 232 12.94 -0.68 -8.24
CA PRO A 232 11.81 -1.08 -7.40
C PRO A 232 11.66 -2.61 -7.29
N ARG A 233 11.49 -3.12 -6.06
CA ARG A 233 11.25 -4.55 -5.80
C ARG A 233 10.47 -4.75 -4.50
N LEU A 234 9.60 -5.75 -4.49
CA LEU A 234 8.96 -6.25 -3.27
C LEU A 234 9.70 -7.52 -2.82
N LEU A 235 10.25 -7.48 -1.62
CA LEU A 235 10.99 -8.54 -0.97
C LEU A 235 10.12 -9.11 0.15
N ILE A 236 9.63 -10.33 0.00
CA ILE A 236 8.73 -11.00 0.96
C ILE A 236 9.56 -11.97 1.78
N PHE A 237 9.46 -11.86 3.10
CA PHE A 237 10.23 -12.65 4.05
C PHE A 237 9.49 -13.90 4.51
N ARG A 238 10.24 -14.90 4.92
CA ARG A 238 9.70 -16.05 5.65
C ARG A 238 9.23 -15.58 7.04
N PRO A 239 8.17 -16.20 7.58
CA PRO A 239 7.75 -15.92 8.95
C PRO A 239 8.86 -16.19 9.97
N GLY A 240 8.97 -15.32 10.98
CA GLY A 240 9.79 -15.56 12.15
C GLY A 240 11.23 -15.09 12.11
N ASP A 241 11.83 -14.91 10.95
CA ASP A 241 13.22 -14.48 10.86
C ASP A 241 13.41 -13.04 11.34
N ARG A 242 14.50 -12.81 12.09
CA ARG A 242 14.95 -11.44 12.38
C ARG A 242 15.72 -10.91 11.18
N ILE A 243 15.17 -9.87 10.57
CA ILE A 243 15.72 -9.29 9.36
C ILE A 243 16.43 -7.98 9.69
N THR A 244 17.63 -7.82 9.17
CA THR A 244 18.31 -6.52 9.12
C THR A 244 18.57 -6.19 7.65
N VAL A 245 18.10 -5.03 7.23
CA VAL A 245 18.28 -4.50 5.88
C VAL A 245 19.44 -3.52 5.90
N LYS A 246 20.47 -3.77 5.11
CA LYS A 246 21.59 -2.84 4.95
C LYS A 246 21.41 -2.04 3.68
N ALA A 247 21.33 -0.73 3.80
CA ALA A 247 21.31 0.17 2.66
C ALA A 247 22.69 0.27 2.03
N LEU A 248 22.84 -0.08 0.76
CA LEU A 248 24.12 0.05 0.03
C LEU A 248 24.30 1.43 -0.60
N LYS A 249 23.18 2.12 -0.86
CA LYS A 249 23.07 3.50 -1.34
C LYS A 249 22.08 4.26 -0.45
N ALA A 250 21.93 5.56 -0.64
CA ALA A 250 20.77 6.26 -0.11
C ALA A 250 19.51 5.59 -0.64
N THR A 251 18.66 5.11 0.26
CA THR A 251 17.55 4.21 -0.08
C THR A 251 16.26 4.68 0.59
N ARG A 252 15.17 4.66 -0.19
CA ARG A 252 13.80 4.76 0.33
C ARG A 252 13.11 3.42 0.18
N MET A 253 12.49 2.95 1.25
CA MET A 253 11.79 1.68 1.27
C MET A 253 10.54 1.75 2.15
N MET A 254 9.58 0.89 1.88
CA MET A 254 8.40 0.70 2.71
C MET A 254 8.47 -0.66 3.38
N PHE A 255 8.29 -0.68 4.69
CA PHE A 255 8.05 -1.90 5.45
C PHE A 255 6.55 -2.11 5.55
N LEU A 256 6.08 -3.29 5.23
CA LEU A 256 4.65 -3.62 5.22
C LEU A 256 4.41 -5.08 5.58
N GLY A 257 3.22 -5.33 6.10
CA GLY A 257 2.81 -6.67 6.47
C GLY A 257 1.68 -6.67 7.48
N GLY A 258 1.43 -7.81 8.06
CA GLY A 258 0.38 -8.00 9.05
C GLY A 258 0.10 -9.48 9.28
N ASP A 259 -0.98 -9.75 9.99
CA ASP A 259 -1.45 -11.10 10.19
C ASP A 259 -2.14 -11.62 8.92
N ALA A 260 -1.93 -12.90 8.61
CA ALA A 260 -2.59 -13.54 7.50
C ALA A 260 -4.11 -13.56 7.72
N LEU A 261 -4.88 -13.21 6.69
CA LEU A 261 -6.33 -13.29 6.75
C LEU A 261 -6.82 -14.72 6.56
N GLU A 262 -7.81 -15.13 7.35
CA GLU A 262 -8.45 -16.42 7.21
C GLU A 262 -9.28 -16.50 5.94
N GLY A 263 -9.16 -17.62 5.23
CA GLY A 263 -9.94 -17.92 4.01
C GLY A 263 -9.50 -17.14 2.78
N PRO A 264 -10.13 -17.44 1.64
CA PRO A 264 -9.78 -16.82 0.37
C PRO A 264 -10.25 -15.37 0.28
N ARG A 265 -9.54 -14.57 -0.53
CA ARG A 265 -10.01 -13.28 -1.02
C ARG A 265 -10.06 -13.33 -2.54
N HIS A 266 -11.25 -13.02 -3.07
CA HIS A 266 -11.45 -12.87 -4.50
C HIS A 266 -11.27 -11.41 -4.88
N ILE A 267 -10.62 -11.17 -6.01
CA ILE A 267 -10.46 -9.84 -6.58
C ILE A 267 -11.10 -9.85 -7.96
N TRP A 268 -11.95 -8.90 -8.21
CA TRP A 268 -12.39 -8.58 -9.55
C TRP A 268 -12.47 -7.06 -9.70
N TRP A 269 -11.70 -6.51 -10.62
CA TRP A 269 -11.56 -5.06 -10.82
C TRP A 269 -11.19 -4.36 -9.50
N ASN A 270 -12.11 -3.54 -8.93
CA ASN A 270 -11.91 -2.80 -7.68
C ASN A 270 -12.66 -3.43 -6.50
N PHE A 271 -13.17 -4.63 -6.66
CA PHE A 271 -13.93 -5.35 -5.66
C PHE A 271 -13.11 -6.48 -5.05
N VAL A 272 -13.13 -6.55 -3.74
CA VAL A 272 -12.53 -7.63 -2.95
C VAL A 272 -13.60 -8.22 -2.05
N SER A 273 -13.69 -9.54 -1.97
CA SER A 273 -14.56 -10.22 -1.01
C SER A 273 -14.12 -11.66 -0.79
N SER A 274 -14.46 -12.22 0.37
CA SER A 274 -14.39 -13.66 0.66
C SER A 274 -15.46 -14.47 -0.12
N SER A 275 -16.51 -13.80 -0.66
CA SER A 275 -17.59 -14.40 -1.45
C SER A 275 -17.59 -13.91 -2.89
N LYS A 276 -17.62 -14.84 -3.84
CA LYS A 276 -17.77 -14.54 -5.27
C LYS A 276 -19.14 -13.94 -5.57
N GLU A 277 -20.18 -14.42 -4.89
CA GLU A 277 -21.55 -13.94 -5.03
C GLU A 277 -21.65 -12.45 -4.64
N ARG A 278 -20.92 -12.06 -3.60
CA ARG A 278 -20.86 -10.64 -3.18
C ARG A 278 -20.21 -9.76 -4.24
N ILE A 279 -19.18 -10.25 -4.92
CA ILE A 279 -18.57 -9.54 -6.05
C ILE A 279 -19.58 -9.39 -7.20
N GLU A 280 -20.30 -10.45 -7.56
CA GLU A 280 -21.32 -10.38 -8.62
C GLU A 280 -22.44 -9.40 -8.24
N GLN A 281 -22.86 -9.36 -6.97
CA GLN A 281 -23.81 -8.38 -6.47
C GLN A 281 -23.25 -6.94 -6.64
N ALA A 282 -21.99 -6.69 -6.25
CA ALA A 282 -21.38 -5.36 -6.39
C ALA A 282 -21.28 -4.90 -7.86
N LYS A 283 -21.00 -5.83 -8.79
CA LYS A 283 -21.02 -5.54 -10.22
C LYS A 283 -22.41 -5.07 -10.68
N GLN A 284 -23.47 -5.77 -10.24
CA GLN A 284 -24.84 -5.37 -10.56
C GLN A 284 -25.20 -4.03 -9.90
N ASP A 285 -24.78 -3.81 -8.65
CA ASP A 285 -25.04 -2.57 -7.93
C ASP A 285 -24.38 -1.37 -8.62
N TRP A 286 -23.13 -1.51 -9.08
CA TRP A 286 -22.46 -0.45 -9.84
C TRP A 286 -23.13 -0.21 -11.19
N LYS A 287 -23.44 -1.27 -11.93
CA LYS A 287 -24.08 -1.19 -13.25
C LYS A 287 -25.46 -0.52 -13.18
N THR A 288 -26.19 -0.70 -12.10
CA THR A 288 -27.54 -0.15 -11.91
C THR A 288 -27.59 1.13 -11.07
N GLY A 289 -26.44 1.72 -10.74
CA GLY A 289 -26.34 2.99 -10.01
C GLY A 289 -26.79 2.91 -8.55
N ARG A 290 -26.58 1.78 -7.87
CA ARG A 290 -26.94 1.61 -6.46
C ARG A 290 -25.84 2.08 -5.49
N PHE A 291 -24.62 2.29 -5.96
CA PHE A 291 -23.62 3.00 -5.17
C PHE A 291 -24.00 4.48 -5.06
N ALA A 292 -23.79 5.06 -3.90
CA ALA A 292 -23.99 6.51 -3.74
C ALA A 292 -23.04 7.28 -4.67
N ALA A 293 -23.55 8.36 -5.27
CA ALA A 293 -22.76 9.19 -6.16
C ALA A 293 -21.73 10.02 -5.37
N VAL A 294 -20.57 10.25 -5.97
CA VAL A 294 -19.57 11.19 -5.42
C VAL A 294 -20.07 12.62 -5.68
N PRO A 295 -20.26 13.44 -4.63
CA PRO A 295 -20.74 14.82 -4.80
C PRO A 295 -19.84 15.63 -5.74
N GLN A 296 -20.45 16.46 -6.60
CA GLN A 296 -19.77 17.33 -7.58
C GLN A 296 -19.03 16.60 -8.71
N GLU A 297 -19.14 15.28 -8.80
CA GLU A 297 -18.64 14.50 -9.94
C GLU A 297 -19.78 14.16 -10.87
N HIS A 298 -19.53 14.27 -12.19
CA HIS A 298 -20.51 14.02 -13.26
C HIS A 298 -20.12 12.87 -14.18
N GLU A 299 -18.95 12.29 -13.93
CA GLU A 299 -18.37 11.18 -14.67
C GLU A 299 -18.32 9.93 -13.78
N PHE A 300 -18.04 8.79 -14.38
CA PHE A 300 -17.72 7.56 -13.66
C PHE A 300 -16.92 6.61 -14.55
N ILE A 301 -16.26 5.64 -13.94
CA ILE A 301 -15.58 4.56 -14.67
C ILE A 301 -16.59 3.40 -14.81
N PRO A 302 -16.99 3.00 -16.02
CA PRO A 302 -17.84 1.84 -16.21
C PRO A 302 -17.14 0.54 -15.81
N LEU A 303 -17.91 -0.53 -15.59
CA LEU A 303 -17.33 -1.86 -15.40
C LEU A 303 -16.48 -2.23 -16.63
N PRO A 304 -15.31 -2.86 -16.41
CA PRO A 304 -14.58 -3.44 -17.54
C PRO A 304 -15.39 -4.54 -18.22
N GLU A 305 -15.21 -4.67 -19.54
CA GLU A 305 -15.84 -5.70 -20.37
C GLU A 305 -15.32 -7.11 -20.06
#